data_6d50e1246642825b5ba088224e1762f8
#
_entry.id   6d50e1246642825b5ba088224e1762f8
#
_cell.length_a   1.000
_cell.length_b   1.000
_cell.length_c   1.000
_cell.angle_alpha   90.00
_cell.angle_beta   90.00
_cell.angle_gamma   90.00
#
_symmetry.space_group_name_H-M   'P 1'
#
loop_
_entity.id
_entity.type
_entity.pdbx_description
1 polymer ?
#
loop_
_entity_poly.entity_id
_entity_poly.type
_entity_poly.pdbx_seq_one_letter_code
_entity_poly.pdbx_strand_id
1 'polypeptide(L)'
;MNDYIRVIASILNIKLNVIIENNKSDTHYTEKTVAYYKLQNGYTIYIREQETYSLFDMYIIARELRILWQFNKNFEYYFYGYRLNGMTEEQYESHISNIDADVFAYLIIKNRYKKEIVRNYKYASSRLKFEKLVNMAITKGNYIE
;
A
#
# COMPACT_ATOMS: atom_id res chain seq x y z
N MET A 1 -12.56 -4.12 10.54
CA MET A 1 -11.16 -3.89 10.08
C MET A 1 -10.37 -5.20 9.96
N ASN A 2 -10.36 -6.04 10.96
CA ASN A 2 -9.62 -7.31 10.91
C ASN A 2 -9.99 -8.20 9.73
N ASP A 3 -11.26 -8.29 9.37
CA ASP A 3 -11.69 -9.11 8.22
C ASP A 3 -11.17 -8.55 6.90
N TYR A 4 -11.15 -7.24 6.74
CA TYR A 4 -10.58 -6.58 5.57
C TYR A 4 -9.10 -6.92 5.40
N ILE A 5 -8.34 -6.82 6.49
CA ILE A 5 -6.91 -7.12 6.48
C ILE A 5 -6.65 -8.59 6.20
N ARG A 6 -7.44 -9.49 6.79
CA ARG A 6 -7.33 -10.94 6.54
C ARG A 6 -7.57 -11.29 5.08
N VAL A 7 -8.57 -10.68 4.46
CA VAL A 7 -8.86 -10.91 3.04
C VAL A 7 -7.66 -10.51 2.19
N ILE A 8 -7.11 -9.32 2.43
CA ILE A 8 -5.95 -8.84 1.67
C ILE A 8 -4.72 -9.70 1.93
N ALA A 9 -4.44 -10.05 3.19
CA ALA A 9 -3.32 -10.92 3.53
C ALA A 9 -3.43 -12.29 2.84
N SER A 10 -4.65 -12.83 2.76
CA SER A 10 -4.92 -14.07 2.03
C SER A 10 -4.66 -13.93 0.54
N ILE A 11 -5.12 -12.84 -0.08
CA ILE A 11 -4.86 -12.53 -1.48
C ILE A 11 -3.35 -12.46 -1.75
N LEU A 12 -2.60 -11.81 -0.86
CA LEU A 12 -1.16 -11.65 -0.99
C LEU A 12 -0.36 -12.87 -0.52
N ASN A 13 -1.02 -13.84 0.09
CA ASN A 13 -0.39 -15.02 0.68
C ASN A 13 0.74 -14.66 1.65
N ILE A 14 0.48 -13.72 2.54
CA ILE A 14 1.43 -13.29 3.58
C ILE A 14 0.87 -13.60 4.97
N LYS A 15 1.77 -13.96 5.87
CA LYS A 15 1.46 -14.08 7.29
C LYS A 15 1.90 -12.80 7.97
N LEU A 16 0.98 -12.17 8.69
CA LEU A 16 1.28 -10.95 9.40
C LEU A 16 0.55 -10.87 10.73
N ASN A 17 1.11 -10.10 11.62
CA ASN A 17 0.48 -9.72 12.88
C ASN A 17 -0.23 -8.39 12.70
N VAL A 18 -1.42 -8.28 13.25
CA VAL A 18 -2.21 -7.04 13.20
C VAL A 18 -2.36 -6.53 14.62
N ILE A 19 -1.95 -5.30 14.84
CA ILE A 19 -2.07 -4.62 16.13
C ILE A 19 -2.90 -3.36 15.92
N ILE A 20 -4.03 -3.28 16.62
CA ILE A 20 -4.86 -2.08 16.62
C ILE A 20 -4.52 -1.27 17.86
N GLU A 21 -4.05 -0.05 17.65
CA GLU A 21 -3.54 0.80 18.71
C GLU A 21 -4.51 1.94 19.01
N ASN A 22 -4.91 2.02 20.28
CA ASN A 22 -5.63 3.17 20.81
C ASN A 22 -4.63 4.14 21.43
N ASN A 23 -3.90 4.86 20.61
CA ASN A 23 -2.88 5.79 21.09
C ASN A 23 -3.10 7.18 20.49
N LYS A 24 -3.75 8.03 21.27
CA LYS A 24 -4.08 9.41 20.84
C LYS A 24 -2.87 10.33 20.80
N SER A 25 -1.77 9.96 21.46
CA SER A 25 -0.56 10.78 21.56
C SER A 25 0.62 10.23 20.76
N ASP A 26 0.42 9.15 19.98
CA ASP A 26 1.49 8.51 19.22
C ASP A 26 1.88 9.35 18.02
N THR A 27 3.17 9.67 17.91
CA THR A 27 3.74 10.43 16.80
C THR A 27 3.85 9.63 15.51
N HIS A 28 3.67 8.30 15.54
CA HIS A 28 3.67 7.46 14.33
C HIS A 28 2.44 7.68 13.46
N TYR A 29 1.35 8.19 14.04
CA TYR A 29 0.13 8.50 13.31
C TYR A 29 0.02 10.00 13.11
N THR A 30 -0.25 10.39 11.87
CA THR A 30 -0.61 11.76 11.51
C THR A 30 -2.10 11.80 11.16
N GLU A 31 -2.65 12.99 10.94
CA GLU A 31 -4.03 13.13 10.47
C GLU A 31 -4.31 12.33 9.19
N LYS A 32 -3.28 12.11 8.36
CA LYS A 32 -3.38 11.42 7.08
C LYS A 32 -2.93 9.96 7.14
N THR A 33 -2.31 9.54 8.25
CA THR A 33 -1.76 8.19 8.37
C THR A 33 -2.59 7.37 9.34
N VAL A 34 -3.22 6.33 8.83
CA VAL A 34 -4.04 5.40 9.60
C VAL A 34 -3.28 4.12 9.95
N ALA A 35 -2.19 3.83 9.24
CA ALA A 35 -1.47 2.58 9.39
C ALA A 35 0.03 2.78 9.17
N TYR A 36 0.83 1.96 9.83
CA TYR A 36 2.25 1.81 9.54
C TYR A 36 2.69 0.36 9.78
N TYR A 37 3.84 -0.03 9.25
CA TYR A 37 4.33 -1.39 9.39
C TYR A 37 5.71 -1.43 10.05
N LYS A 38 6.03 -2.58 10.65
CA LYS A 38 7.36 -2.91 11.15
C LYS A 38 7.74 -4.31 10.72
N LEU A 39 9.01 -4.51 10.41
CA LEU A 39 9.56 -5.80 9.99
C LEU A 39 10.18 -6.59 11.14
N GLN A 40 10.20 -6.04 12.34
CA GLN A 40 10.73 -6.70 13.52
C GLN A 40 9.80 -7.85 13.96
N ASN A 41 10.39 -9.00 14.28
CA ASN A 41 9.65 -10.19 14.73
C ASN A 41 8.57 -10.66 13.74
N GLY A 42 8.88 -10.57 12.44
CA GLY A 42 7.94 -10.87 11.37
C GLY A 42 7.25 -9.61 10.86
N TYR A 43 6.32 -9.80 9.95
CA TYR A 43 5.58 -8.68 9.38
C TYR A 43 4.46 -8.27 10.32
N THR A 44 4.47 -7.03 10.75
CA THR A 44 3.45 -6.48 11.64
C THR A 44 2.90 -5.18 11.07
N ILE A 45 1.59 -5.08 11.00
CA ILE A 45 0.90 -3.84 10.65
C ILE A 45 0.22 -3.28 11.89
N TYR A 46 0.42 -2.00 12.12
CA TYR A 46 -0.18 -1.24 13.22
C TYR A 46 -1.26 -0.36 12.64
N ILE A 47 -2.46 -0.46 13.17
CA ILE A 47 -3.63 0.28 12.70
C ILE A 47 -4.11 1.18 13.83
N ARG A 48 -4.38 2.45 13.51
CA ARG A 48 -5.02 3.37 14.45
C ARG A 48 -6.44 2.90 14.74
N GLU A 49 -6.80 2.76 16.00
CA GLU A 49 -8.18 2.49 16.39
C GLU A 49 -9.07 3.69 16.09
N GLN A 50 -10.15 3.46 15.38
CA GLN A 50 -11.14 4.47 15.00
C GLN A 50 -12.53 3.84 15.03
N GLU A 51 -13.57 4.64 15.28
CA GLU A 51 -14.96 4.17 15.20
C GLU A 51 -15.32 3.79 13.77
N THR A 52 -14.89 4.61 12.81
CA THR A 52 -15.13 4.36 11.38
C THR A 52 -13.85 4.58 10.59
N TYR A 53 -13.74 3.84 9.48
CA TYR A 53 -12.63 3.97 8.54
C TYR A 53 -13.18 4.43 7.20
N SER A 54 -12.60 5.51 6.65
CA SER A 54 -12.97 6.01 5.33
C SER A 54 -12.44 5.08 4.23
N LEU A 55 -12.93 5.24 3.01
CA LEU A 55 -12.37 4.52 1.86
C LEU A 55 -10.90 4.86 1.66
N PHE A 56 -10.50 6.09 1.96
CA PHE A 56 -9.09 6.49 1.88
C PHE A 56 -8.25 5.74 2.93
N ASP A 57 -8.76 5.56 4.15
CA ASP A 57 -8.11 4.75 5.17
C ASP A 57 -7.92 3.30 4.68
N MET A 58 -8.95 2.72 4.08
CA MET A 58 -8.90 1.38 3.51
C MET A 58 -7.87 1.28 2.39
N TYR A 59 -7.78 2.32 1.55
CA TYR A 59 -6.77 2.43 0.51
C TYR A 59 -5.35 2.43 1.11
N ILE A 60 -5.10 3.25 2.13
CA ILE A 60 -3.79 3.32 2.78
C ILE A 60 -3.40 1.97 3.41
N ILE A 61 -4.34 1.30 4.05
CA ILE A 61 -4.09 -0.02 4.64
C ILE A 61 -3.72 -1.05 3.57
N ALA A 62 -4.45 -1.09 2.47
CA ALA A 62 -4.14 -1.99 1.35
C ALA A 62 -2.76 -1.70 0.77
N ARG A 63 -2.41 -0.44 0.66
CA ARG A 63 -1.10 0.02 0.18
C ARG A 63 0.03 -0.46 1.08
N GLU A 64 -0.10 -0.29 2.38
CA GLU A 64 0.90 -0.74 3.36
C GLU A 64 1.08 -2.27 3.33
N LEU A 65 -0.01 -3.01 3.20
CA LEU A 65 0.04 -4.47 3.08
C LEU A 65 0.76 -4.90 1.80
N ARG A 66 0.57 -4.20 0.70
CA ARG A 66 1.30 -4.49 -0.55
C ARG A 66 2.79 -4.23 -0.39
N ILE A 67 3.19 -3.19 0.32
CA ILE A 67 4.60 -2.92 0.60
C ILE A 67 5.22 -4.07 1.42
N LEU A 68 4.53 -4.57 2.44
CA LEU A 68 4.98 -5.74 3.19
C LEU A 68 5.15 -6.96 2.26
N TRP A 69 4.22 -7.16 1.34
CA TRP A 69 4.32 -8.21 0.33
C TRP A 69 5.56 -8.02 -0.56
N GLN A 70 5.86 -6.80 -0.97
CA GLN A 70 7.05 -6.49 -1.78
C GLN A 70 8.34 -6.90 -1.07
N PHE A 71 8.45 -6.62 0.23
CA PHE A 71 9.60 -7.04 1.04
C PHE A 71 9.78 -8.56 1.05
N ASN A 72 8.69 -9.29 1.10
CA ASN A 72 8.72 -10.75 1.16
C ASN A 72 8.91 -11.40 -0.22
N LYS A 73 8.30 -10.84 -1.26
CA LYS A 73 8.24 -11.46 -2.59
C LYS A 73 9.53 -11.28 -3.37
N ASN A 74 10.00 -10.05 -3.49
CA ASN A 74 11.22 -9.73 -4.22
C ASN A 74 11.76 -8.36 -3.81
N PHE A 75 12.48 -8.35 -2.71
CA PHE A 75 13.02 -7.12 -2.15
C PHE A 75 13.91 -6.36 -3.16
N GLU A 76 14.80 -7.06 -3.85
CA GLU A 76 15.72 -6.42 -4.78
C GLU A 76 15.00 -5.76 -5.94
N TYR A 77 14.01 -6.43 -6.53
CA TYR A 77 13.24 -5.87 -7.64
C TYR A 77 12.50 -4.60 -7.24
N TYR A 78 11.80 -4.62 -6.09
CA TYR A 78 10.98 -3.49 -5.68
C TYR A 78 11.77 -2.34 -5.09
N PHE A 79 12.91 -2.61 -4.47
CA PHE A 79 13.68 -1.59 -3.76
C PHE A 79 15.05 -1.33 -4.36
N TYR A 80 15.35 -1.91 -5.53
CA TYR A 80 16.59 -1.63 -6.23
C TYR A 80 16.71 -0.13 -6.53
N GLY A 81 17.84 0.45 -6.14
CA GLY A 81 18.06 1.89 -6.31
C GLY A 81 17.23 2.78 -5.41
N TYR A 82 16.39 2.20 -4.53
CA TYR A 82 15.59 2.97 -3.58
C TYR A 82 16.51 3.51 -2.48
N ARG A 83 16.82 4.80 -2.58
CA ARG A 83 17.67 5.49 -1.60
C ARG A 83 17.05 6.82 -1.23
N LEU A 84 16.84 7.05 0.05
CA LEU A 84 16.32 8.31 0.55
C LEU A 84 17.26 9.47 0.26
N ASN A 85 18.59 9.23 0.29
CA ASN A 85 19.59 10.21 -0.03
C ASN A 85 20.02 10.08 -1.50
N GLY A 86 19.81 11.13 -2.30
CA GLY A 86 20.19 11.18 -3.71
C GLY A 86 19.09 10.87 -4.70
N MET A 87 17.89 10.53 -4.23
CA MET A 87 16.72 10.35 -5.07
C MET A 87 15.99 11.69 -5.21
N THR A 88 15.61 12.07 -6.45
CA THR A 88 14.76 13.26 -6.66
C THR A 88 13.33 12.95 -6.21
N GLU A 89 12.52 14.01 -5.98
CA GLU A 89 11.09 13.83 -5.66
C GLU A 89 10.38 13.03 -6.75
N GLU A 90 10.66 13.29 -8.02
CA GLU A 90 10.08 12.58 -9.14
C GLU A 90 10.48 11.11 -9.15
N GLN A 91 11.75 10.79 -8.94
CA GLN A 91 12.24 9.42 -8.85
C GLN A 91 11.58 8.67 -7.67
N TYR A 92 11.43 9.32 -6.53
CA TYR A 92 10.77 8.75 -5.37
C TYR A 92 9.28 8.47 -5.65
N GLU A 93 8.55 9.46 -6.16
CA GLU A 93 7.12 9.31 -6.46
C GLU A 93 6.87 8.22 -7.50
N SER A 94 7.70 8.17 -8.55
CA SER A 94 7.55 7.23 -9.66
C SER A 94 8.26 5.88 -9.45
N HIS A 95 8.83 5.65 -8.27
CA HIS A 95 9.53 4.41 -7.97
C HIS A 95 8.55 3.22 -8.01
N ILE A 96 9.03 2.09 -8.54
CA ILE A 96 8.18 0.90 -8.73
C ILE A 96 7.50 0.45 -7.42
N SER A 97 8.17 0.53 -6.29
CA SER A 97 7.59 0.16 -5.00
C SER A 97 6.36 1.00 -4.65
N ASN A 98 6.42 2.32 -4.92
CA ASN A 98 5.30 3.23 -4.67
C ASN A 98 4.16 3.00 -5.67
N ILE A 99 4.47 2.95 -6.95
CA ILE A 99 3.45 2.79 -8.00
C ILE A 99 2.75 1.44 -7.87
N ASP A 100 3.48 0.36 -7.67
CA ASP A 100 2.91 -0.97 -7.49
C ASP A 100 1.94 -1.01 -6.30
N ALA A 101 2.32 -0.43 -5.17
CA ALA A 101 1.47 -0.37 -4.00
C ALA A 101 0.20 0.46 -4.24
N ASP A 102 0.32 1.58 -4.95
CA ASP A 102 -0.82 2.42 -5.31
C ASP A 102 -1.78 1.69 -6.25
N VAL A 103 -1.27 0.98 -7.26
CA VAL A 103 -2.08 0.18 -8.19
C VAL A 103 -2.83 -0.93 -7.46
N PHE A 104 -2.15 -1.66 -6.59
CA PHE A 104 -2.78 -2.71 -5.80
C PHE A 104 -3.92 -2.15 -4.94
N ALA A 105 -3.67 -1.07 -4.22
CA ALA A 105 -4.69 -0.44 -3.38
C ALA A 105 -5.88 0.07 -4.20
N TYR A 106 -5.61 0.68 -5.36
CA TYR A 106 -6.65 1.10 -6.29
C TYR A 106 -7.55 -0.08 -6.71
N LEU A 107 -6.94 -1.21 -7.08
CA LEU A 107 -7.70 -2.38 -7.53
C LEU A 107 -8.51 -3.02 -6.40
N ILE A 108 -7.97 -3.08 -5.19
CA ILE A 108 -8.71 -3.58 -4.03
C ILE A 108 -9.96 -2.73 -3.77
N ILE A 109 -9.82 -1.41 -3.76
CA ILE A 109 -10.95 -0.50 -3.53
C ILE A 109 -11.97 -0.61 -4.66
N LYS A 110 -11.52 -0.63 -5.90
CA LYS A 110 -12.40 -0.74 -7.06
C LYS A 110 -13.20 -2.04 -7.06
N ASN A 111 -12.53 -3.16 -6.81
CA ASN A 111 -13.19 -4.46 -6.84
C ASN A 111 -14.14 -4.67 -5.66
N ARG A 112 -13.74 -4.22 -4.47
CA ARG A 112 -14.50 -4.45 -3.25
C ARG A 112 -15.66 -3.46 -3.07
N TYR A 113 -15.43 -2.20 -3.35
CA TYR A 113 -16.40 -1.12 -3.05
C TYR A 113 -17.02 -0.48 -4.28
N LYS A 114 -16.58 -0.85 -5.48
CA LYS A 114 -17.03 -0.25 -6.75
C LYS A 114 -16.82 1.27 -6.77
N LYS A 115 -15.76 1.73 -6.12
CA LYS A 115 -15.33 3.12 -6.06
C LYS A 115 -13.90 3.22 -6.56
N GLU A 116 -13.49 4.41 -6.94
CA GLU A 116 -12.13 4.67 -7.41
C GLU A 116 -11.45 5.69 -6.50
N ILE A 117 -10.26 5.34 -6.02
CA ILE A 117 -9.35 6.27 -5.35
C ILE A 117 -8.05 6.25 -6.13
N VAL A 118 -7.72 7.37 -6.75
CA VAL A 118 -6.48 7.56 -7.49
C VAL A 118 -5.65 8.61 -6.79
N ARG A 119 -4.39 8.26 -6.52
CA ARG A 119 -3.47 9.21 -5.93
C ARG A 119 -3.26 10.41 -6.85
N ASN A 120 -3.25 11.60 -6.28
CA ASN A 120 -2.97 12.82 -7.03
C ASN A 120 -1.46 12.97 -7.20
N TYR A 121 -0.92 12.42 -8.28
CA TYR A 121 0.52 12.49 -8.57
C TYR A 121 0.94 13.90 -8.97
N LYS A 122 2.07 14.33 -8.44
CA LYS A 122 2.69 15.61 -8.81
C LYS A 122 3.34 15.54 -10.19
N TYR A 123 3.86 14.37 -10.58
CA TYR A 123 4.63 14.19 -11.81
C TYR A 123 3.86 13.34 -12.83
N ALA A 124 3.92 13.75 -14.10
CA ALA A 124 3.29 13.03 -15.20
C ALA A 124 3.87 11.62 -15.38
N SER A 125 5.18 11.45 -15.13
CA SER A 125 5.84 10.14 -15.21
C SER A 125 5.24 9.13 -14.25
N SER A 126 4.90 9.55 -13.04
CA SER A 126 4.24 8.69 -12.03
C SER A 126 2.86 8.26 -12.50
N ARG A 127 2.07 9.20 -12.99
CA ARG A 127 0.71 8.93 -13.49
C ARG A 127 0.73 7.96 -14.67
N LEU A 128 1.66 8.15 -15.61
CA LEU A 128 1.78 7.26 -16.77
C LEU A 128 2.15 5.84 -16.38
N LYS A 129 3.06 5.68 -15.43
CA LYS A 129 3.41 4.36 -14.89
C LYS A 129 2.22 3.70 -14.20
N PHE A 130 1.48 4.46 -13.39
CA PHE A 130 0.27 3.98 -12.72
C PHE A 130 -0.76 3.48 -13.74
N GLU A 131 -1.10 4.31 -14.73
CA GLU A 131 -2.08 3.96 -15.77
C GLU A 131 -1.66 2.72 -16.55
N LYS A 132 -0.39 2.61 -16.91
CA LYS A 132 0.16 1.46 -17.61
C LYS A 132 0.00 0.18 -16.78
N LEU A 133 0.34 0.20 -15.49
CA LEU A 133 0.21 -0.97 -14.64
C LEU A 133 -1.25 -1.35 -14.37
N VAL A 134 -2.14 -0.37 -14.23
CA VAL A 134 -3.58 -0.64 -14.09
C VAL A 134 -4.10 -1.34 -15.36
N ASN A 135 -3.76 -0.84 -16.54
CA ASN A 135 -4.19 -1.44 -17.81
C ASN A 135 -3.64 -2.86 -17.97
N MET A 136 -2.40 -3.10 -17.59
CA MET A 136 -1.82 -4.44 -17.61
C MET A 136 -2.56 -5.40 -16.68
N ALA A 137 -2.89 -4.95 -15.48
CA ALA A 137 -3.63 -5.75 -14.50
C ALA A 137 -5.03 -6.12 -15.01
N ILE A 138 -5.74 -5.17 -15.60
CA ILE A 138 -7.07 -5.39 -16.18
C ILE A 138 -6.98 -6.40 -17.33
N THR A 139 -6.00 -6.25 -18.21
CA THR A 139 -5.81 -7.13 -19.38
C THR A 139 -5.46 -8.56 -18.96
N LYS A 140 -4.61 -8.73 -17.96
CA LYS A 140 -4.20 -10.05 -17.46
C LYS A 140 -5.21 -10.69 -16.51
N GLY A 141 -6.16 -9.93 -15.99
CA GLY A 141 -7.14 -10.39 -15.03
C GLY A 141 -6.61 -10.71 -13.63
N ASN A 142 -5.31 -10.60 -13.41
CA ASN A 142 -4.66 -10.85 -12.13
C ASN A 142 -3.44 -9.96 -11.96
N TYR A 143 -3.44 -9.16 -10.91
CA TYR A 143 -2.33 -8.24 -10.63
C TYR A 143 -1.33 -8.80 -9.59
N ILE A 144 -1.69 -9.85 -8.90
CA ILE A 144 -0.98 -10.29 -7.70
C ILE A 144 0.29 -11.07 -8.01
N GLU A 145 0.41 -11.60 -9.16
CA GLU A 145 1.58 -12.38 -9.60
C GLU A 145 2.76 -11.52 -10.06
#